data_ebbae3311056d6535459d2c9d9f2a4ed
#
_entry.id   ebbae3311056d6535459d2c9d9f2a4ed
#
_cell.length_a   1.000
_cell.length_b   1.000
_cell.length_c   1.000
_cell.angle_alpha   90.00
_cell.angle_beta   90.00
_cell.angle_gamma   90.00
#
_symmetry.space_group_name_H-M   'P 1'
#
loop_
_entity.id
_entity.type
_entity.pdbx_description
1 polymer ?
#
loop_
_entity_poly.entity_id
_entity_poly.type
_entity_poly.pdbx_seq_one_letter_code
_entity_poly.pdbx_strand_id
1 'polypeptide(L)'
;RCTLSLPSAPNQIDAKCGTLIVPENPSIPDGRLINLNIAVVPAISRKAEPDPLFVLAGGPGQSIIEIFPAIYPILFKLHQTRDIVLVDQRGTGQSNPLHCLNANDKFLNNDETIALLQSCPEKLDADLKYYTTDIAMKDLDQVRSVLGYSTINLYGTSYGTRAALTYL
;
A
#
# COMPACT_ATOMS: atom_id res chain seq x y z
N ARG A 1 -15.33 -6.65 -7.40
CA ARG A 1 -15.70 -6.46 -5.98
C ARG A 1 -14.89 -7.44 -5.14
N CYS A 2 -14.55 -7.04 -3.92
CA CYS A 2 -13.79 -7.81 -2.94
C CYS A 2 -14.23 -7.40 -1.54
N THR A 3 -13.88 -8.19 -0.54
CA THR A 3 -14.14 -7.89 0.87
C THR A 3 -12.82 -7.83 1.61
N LEU A 4 -12.56 -6.72 2.27
CA LEU A 4 -11.39 -6.56 3.14
C LEU A 4 -11.75 -7.09 4.52
N SER A 5 -10.95 -8.02 5.03
CA SER A 5 -11.13 -8.64 6.33
C SER A 5 -9.79 -8.92 7.00
N LEU A 6 -9.75 -8.85 8.31
CA LEU A 6 -8.60 -9.23 9.11
C LEU A 6 -9.11 -10.19 10.21
N PRO A 7 -8.50 -11.37 10.42
CA PRO A 7 -8.99 -12.35 11.39
C PRO A 7 -9.12 -11.81 12.82
N SER A 8 -8.29 -10.82 13.18
CA SER A 8 -8.30 -10.16 14.50
C SER A 8 -9.24 -8.95 14.59
N ALA A 9 -9.93 -8.57 13.51
CA ALA A 9 -10.87 -7.45 13.49
C ALA A 9 -12.27 -7.92 13.08
N PRO A 10 -13.34 -7.44 13.73
CA PRO A 10 -14.70 -7.88 13.43
C PRO A 10 -15.25 -7.31 12.13
N ASN A 11 -14.59 -6.29 11.58
CA ASN A 11 -15.10 -5.56 10.42
C ASN A 11 -14.80 -6.29 9.12
N GLN A 12 -15.85 -6.43 8.31
CA GLN A 12 -15.78 -6.83 6.90
C GLN A 12 -16.19 -5.62 6.07
N ILE A 13 -15.35 -5.21 5.12
CA ILE A 13 -15.53 -3.97 4.38
C ILE A 13 -15.56 -4.28 2.89
N ASP A 14 -16.69 -3.97 2.25
CA ASP A 14 -16.82 -4.11 0.81
C ASP A 14 -15.99 -3.06 0.08
N ALA A 15 -15.26 -3.50 -0.94
CA ALA A 15 -14.40 -2.66 -1.75
C ALA A 15 -14.44 -3.04 -3.24
N LYS A 16 -13.85 -2.18 -4.06
CA LYS A 16 -13.50 -2.47 -5.46
C LYS A 16 -12.00 -2.68 -5.51
N CYS A 17 -11.55 -3.91 -5.66
CA CYS A 17 -10.14 -4.23 -5.80
C CYS A 17 -9.71 -4.24 -7.25
N GLY A 18 -8.46 -3.89 -7.50
CA GLY A 18 -7.84 -3.89 -8.81
C GLY A 18 -6.32 -3.79 -8.70
N THR A 19 -5.69 -3.81 -9.85
CA THR A 19 -4.24 -3.74 -9.98
C THR A 19 -3.88 -2.70 -11.02
N LEU A 20 -2.89 -1.86 -10.71
CA LEU A 20 -2.24 -0.98 -11.68
C LEU A 20 -0.84 -1.53 -11.97
N ILE A 21 -0.54 -1.70 -13.25
CA ILE A 21 0.79 -2.12 -13.70
C ILE A 21 1.63 -0.86 -13.90
N VAL A 22 2.80 -0.82 -13.26
CA VAL A 22 3.76 0.29 -13.38
C VAL A 22 5.16 -0.23 -13.65
N PRO A 23 6.04 0.55 -14.32
CA PRO A 23 7.43 0.16 -14.46
C PRO A 23 8.14 0.16 -13.11
N GLU A 24 8.93 -0.87 -12.83
CA GLU A 24 9.78 -0.91 -11.63
C GLU A 24 10.75 0.27 -11.63
N ASN A 25 11.42 0.48 -12.79
CA ASN A 25 12.21 1.68 -13.04
C ASN A 25 11.37 2.71 -13.80
N PRO A 26 10.96 3.83 -13.19
CA PRO A 26 10.14 4.84 -13.85
C PRO A 26 10.79 5.48 -15.09
N SER A 27 12.12 5.37 -15.22
CA SER A 27 12.86 5.92 -16.37
C SER A 27 12.90 4.97 -17.57
N ILE A 28 12.42 3.73 -17.42
CA ILE A 28 12.39 2.70 -18.48
C ILE A 28 10.97 2.11 -18.56
N PRO A 29 10.03 2.78 -19.24
CA PRO A 29 8.62 2.36 -19.28
C PRO A 29 8.41 0.94 -19.82
N ASP A 30 9.24 0.52 -20.77
CA ASP A 30 9.19 -0.81 -21.39
C ASP A 30 10.07 -1.84 -20.67
N GLY A 31 10.57 -1.51 -19.48
CA GLY A 31 11.38 -2.37 -18.65
C GLY A 31 10.55 -3.36 -17.84
N ARG A 32 11.13 -3.83 -16.73
CA ARG A 32 10.42 -4.70 -15.79
C ARG A 32 9.20 -3.97 -15.22
N LEU A 33 8.07 -4.65 -15.23
CA LEU A 33 6.81 -4.17 -14.70
C LEU A 33 6.50 -4.81 -13.35
N ILE A 34 5.89 -4.06 -12.46
CA ILE A 34 5.37 -4.53 -11.18
C ILE A 34 3.89 -4.19 -11.05
N ASN A 35 3.17 -4.95 -10.24
CA ASN A 35 1.77 -4.72 -9.96
C ASN A 35 1.63 -3.91 -8.68
N LEU A 36 0.78 -2.89 -8.68
CA LEU A 36 0.32 -2.20 -7.48
C LEU A 36 -1.08 -2.70 -7.12
N ASN A 37 -1.24 -3.21 -5.92
CA ASN A 37 -2.52 -3.69 -5.40
C ASN A 37 -3.31 -2.51 -4.84
N ILE A 38 -4.57 -2.37 -5.27
CA ILE A 38 -5.42 -1.21 -4.99
C ILE A 38 -6.77 -1.70 -4.50
N ALA A 39 -7.29 -1.06 -3.47
CA ALA A 39 -8.68 -1.21 -3.05
C ALA A 39 -9.32 0.17 -2.87
N VAL A 40 -10.49 0.35 -3.46
CA VAL A 40 -11.33 1.53 -3.29
C VAL A 40 -12.56 1.13 -2.49
N VAL A 41 -12.73 1.73 -1.32
CA VAL A 41 -13.92 1.60 -0.47
C VAL A 41 -14.84 2.78 -0.81
N PRO A 42 -15.94 2.56 -1.55
CA PRO A 42 -16.80 3.65 -2.00
C PRO A 42 -17.50 4.33 -0.83
N ALA A 43 -17.66 5.65 -0.89
CA ALA A 43 -18.39 6.42 0.09
C ALA A 43 -19.78 5.81 0.37
N ILE A 44 -20.22 5.89 1.61
CA ILE A 44 -21.56 5.44 2.01
C ILE A 44 -22.64 6.31 1.36
N SER A 45 -22.35 7.62 1.25
CA SER A 45 -23.23 8.57 0.57
C SER A 45 -23.31 8.29 -0.92
N ARG A 46 -24.51 8.34 -1.49
CA ARG A 46 -24.71 8.29 -2.95
C ARG A 46 -24.13 9.49 -3.68
N LYS A 47 -23.90 10.60 -2.98
CA LYS A 47 -23.25 11.81 -3.48
C LYS A 47 -21.92 11.95 -2.74
N ALA A 48 -20.89 11.28 -3.24
CA ALA A 48 -19.55 11.36 -2.69
C ALA A 48 -18.92 12.73 -2.98
N GLU A 49 -18.09 13.21 -2.05
CA GLU A 49 -17.19 14.33 -2.29
C GLU A 49 -16.13 13.95 -3.34
N PRO A 50 -15.68 14.92 -4.17
CA PRO A 50 -14.77 14.64 -5.28
C PRO A 50 -13.32 14.39 -4.87
N ASP A 51 -12.99 14.59 -3.59
CA ASP A 51 -11.65 14.52 -3.00
C ASP A 51 -11.54 13.31 -2.05
N PRO A 52 -11.21 12.11 -2.56
CA PRO A 52 -11.13 10.90 -1.75
C PRO A 52 -10.01 10.98 -0.71
N LEU A 53 -10.07 10.07 0.26
CA LEU A 53 -9.03 9.89 1.26
C LEU A 53 -8.10 8.75 0.86
N PHE A 54 -6.83 9.05 0.60
CA PHE A 54 -5.77 8.05 0.45
C PHE A 54 -5.12 7.77 1.80
N VAL A 55 -5.06 6.52 2.18
CA VAL A 55 -4.53 6.09 3.49
C VAL A 55 -3.17 5.45 3.32
N LEU A 56 -2.18 5.94 4.07
CA LEU A 56 -0.79 5.49 4.02
C LEU A 56 -0.40 4.79 5.32
N ALA A 57 0.01 3.54 5.19
CA ALA A 57 0.41 2.70 6.33
C ALA A 57 1.76 3.11 6.93
N GLY A 58 2.01 2.59 8.11
CA GLY A 58 3.28 2.71 8.82
C GLY A 58 4.31 1.65 8.39
N GLY A 59 5.23 1.39 9.28
CA GLY A 59 6.36 0.45 9.12
C GLY A 59 7.67 1.23 8.96
N PRO A 60 8.30 1.30 7.77
CA PRO A 60 7.83 0.92 6.41
C PRO A 60 7.57 -0.58 6.23
N GLY A 61 6.86 -0.92 5.14
CA GLY A 61 6.65 -2.32 4.73
C GLY A 61 5.26 -2.89 5.08
N GLN A 62 4.42 -2.15 5.80
CA GLN A 62 3.09 -2.62 6.18
C GLN A 62 2.09 -2.47 5.02
N SER A 63 1.32 -3.53 4.74
CA SER A 63 0.19 -3.45 3.80
C SER A 63 -0.94 -2.64 4.39
N ILE A 64 -1.35 -1.57 3.69
CA ILE A 64 -2.51 -0.78 4.12
C ILE A 64 -3.82 -1.55 3.90
N ILE A 65 -3.90 -2.35 2.84
CA ILE A 65 -5.09 -3.12 2.52
C ILE A 65 -5.36 -4.17 3.59
N GLU A 66 -4.31 -4.85 4.08
CA GLU A 66 -4.43 -5.87 5.12
C GLU A 66 -4.83 -5.27 6.47
N ILE A 67 -4.23 -4.15 6.88
CA ILE A 67 -4.50 -3.58 8.20
C ILE A 67 -5.74 -2.69 8.24
N PHE A 68 -6.27 -2.29 7.09
CA PHE A 68 -7.38 -1.34 7.00
C PHE A 68 -8.60 -1.73 7.84
N PRO A 69 -9.06 -3.00 7.90
CA PRO A 69 -10.19 -3.38 8.72
C PRO A 69 -10.03 -3.05 10.21
N ALA A 70 -8.79 -3.06 10.73
CA ALA A 70 -8.51 -2.71 12.12
C ALA A 70 -8.57 -1.20 12.38
N ILE A 71 -8.16 -0.37 11.40
CA ILE A 71 -8.15 1.08 11.54
C ILE A 71 -9.42 1.75 11.03
N TYR A 72 -10.27 1.02 10.32
CA TYR A 72 -11.52 1.53 9.73
C TYR A 72 -12.40 2.32 10.69
N PRO A 73 -12.62 1.91 11.97
CA PRO A 73 -13.45 2.67 12.88
C PRO A 73 -13.01 4.13 13.07
N ILE A 74 -11.71 4.42 12.99
CA ILE A 74 -11.16 5.77 13.11
C ILE A 74 -11.55 6.63 11.91
N LEU A 75 -11.66 6.02 10.73
CA LEU A 75 -11.92 6.71 9.46
C LEU A 75 -13.40 6.69 9.05
N PHE A 76 -14.26 6.05 9.85
CA PHE A 76 -15.68 5.86 9.52
C PHE A 76 -16.42 7.17 9.21
N LYS A 77 -16.15 8.25 9.94
CA LYS A 77 -16.78 9.57 9.69
C LYS A 77 -16.42 10.13 8.32
N LEU A 78 -15.15 9.96 7.89
CA LEU A 78 -14.68 10.43 6.58
C LEU A 78 -15.26 9.56 5.46
N HIS A 79 -15.37 8.26 5.68
CA HIS A 79 -15.97 7.31 4.75
C HIS A 79 -17.46 7.58 4.48
N GLN A 80 -18.16 8.29 5.35
CA GLN A 80 -19.55 8.63 5.09
C GLN A 80 -19.74 9.42 3.79
N THR A 81 -18.83 10.32 3.47
CA THR A 81 -18.92 11.23 2.33
C THR A 81 -17.81 11.11 1.32
N ARG A 82 -16.70 10.39 1.61
CA ARG A 82 -15.55 10.25 0.73
C ARG A 82 -15.22 8.81 0.45
N ASP A 83 -14.82 8.54 -0.77
CA ASP A 83 -14.17 7.28 -1.10
C ASP A 83 -12.87 7.17 -0.29
N ILE A 84 -12.55 5.95 0.17
CA ILE A 84 -11.25 5.68 0.77
C ILE A 84 -10.45 4.83 -0.23
N VAL A 85 -9.27 5.30 -0.58
CA VAL A 85 -8.36 4.62 -1.50
C VAL A 85 -7.17 4.07 -0.73
N LEU A 86 -6.95 2.78 -0.90
CA LEU A 86 -5.88 2.02 -0.27
C LEU A 86 -4.96 1.50 -1.38
N VAL A 87 -3.68 1.80 -1.27
CA VAL A 87 -2.66 1.31 -2.20
C VAL A 87 -1.55 0.67 -1.40
N ASP A 88 -1.34 -0.63 -1.57
CA ASP A 88 -0.11 -1.23 -1.09
C ASP A 88 1.06 -0.60 -1.85
N GLN A 89 1.96 0.06 -1.14
CA GLN A 89 3.14 0.65 -1.77
C GLN A 89 4.01 -0.44 -2.38
N ARG A 90 4.77 -0.11 -3.45
CA ARG A 90 5.74 -1.06 -4.02
C ARG A 90 6.58 -1.72 -2.94
N GLY A 91 6.76 -3.01 -3.00
CA GLY A 91 7.48 -3.81 -2.00
C GLY A 91 6.66 -4.26 -0.80
N THR A 92 5.36 -3.92 -0.73
CA THR A 92 4.50 -4.26 0.41
C THR A 92 3.24 -5.01 -0.03
N GLY A 93 2.63 -5.76 0.89
CA GLY A 93 1.37 -6.47 0.67
C GLY A 93 1.39 -7.33 -0.58
N GLN A 94 0.55 -7.00 -1.57
CA GLN A 94 0.49 -7.67 -2.87
C GLN A 94 1.12 -6.82 -4.00
N SER A 95 1.86 -5.75 -3.66
CA SER A 95 2.53 -4.86 -4.60
C SER A 95 4.01 -5.23 -4.77
N ASN A 96 4.30 -6.39 -5.40
CA ASN A 96 5.65 -6.95 -5.54
C ASN A 96 6.39 -7.02 -4.20
N PRO A 97 5.90 -7.81 -3.23
CA PRO A 97 6.37 -7.79 -1.86
C PRO A 97 7.85 -8.19 -1.72
N LEU A 98 8.57 -7.46 -0.85
CA LEU A 98 9.96 -7.74 -0.50
C LEU A 98 10.01 -8.54 0.81
N HIS A 99 9.80 -9.84 0.73
CA HIS A 99 9.80 -10.73 1.89
C HIS A 99 11.14 -11.46 2.05
N CYS A 100 11.85 -11.16 3.13
CA CYS A 100 13.10 -11.85 3.51
C CYS A 100 12.89 -12.92 4.58
N LEU A 101 11.86 -12.76 5.40
CA LEU A 101 11.57 -13.65 6.52
C LEU A 101 10.27 -14.40 6.26
N ASN A 102 10.27 -15.70 6.52
CA ASN A 102 9.12 -16.56 6.47
C ASN A 102 8.63 -16.93 7.88
N ALA A 103 7.45 -17.51 7.98
CA ALA A 103 6.88 -17.92 9.27
C ALA A 103 7.79 -18.92 10.06
N ASN A 104 8.57 -19.73 9.36
CA ASN A 104 9.50 -20.70 9.95
C ASN A 104 10.77 -20.04 10.52
N ASP A 105 11.09 -18.82 10.09
CA ASP A 105 12.30 -18.10 10.51
C ASP A 105 12.18 -17.48 11.92
N LYS A 106 11.01 -17.61 12.55
CA LYS A 106 10.74 -17.13 13.94
C LYS A 106 11.62 -17.81 15.01
N PHE A 107 12.23 -18.93 14.68
CA PHE A 107 13.06 -19.73 15.61
C PHE A 107 14.56 -19.53 15.38
N LEU A 108 14.95 -18.66 14.46
CA LEU A 108 16.36 -18.34 14.20
C LEU A 108 16.95 -17.52 15.36
N ASN A 109 18.21 -17.82 15.68
CA ASN A 109 18.98 -16.97 16.58
C ASN A 109 19.41 -15.66 15.88
N ASN A 110 20.06 -14.75 16.60
CA ASN A 110 20.47 -13.46 16.06
C ASN A 110 21.44 -13.57 14.88
N ASP A 111 22.42 -14.48 14.94
CA ASP A 111 23.43 -14.63 13.88
C ASP A 111 22.82 -15.21 12.61
N GLU A 112 21.95 -16.20 12.75
CA GLU A 112 21.19 -16.78 11.64
C GLU A 112 20.26 -15.74 11.00
N THR A 113 19.60 -14.92 11.80
CA THR A 113 18.73 -13.83 11.31
C THR A 113 19.55 -12.79 10.54
N ILE A 114 20.72 -12.38 11.05
CA ILE A 114 21.62 -11.44 10.37
C ILE A 114 22.11 -12.02 9.04
N ALA A 115 22.56 -13.29 9.03
CA ALA A 115 23.01 -13.94 7.81
C ALA A 115 21.91 -14.04 6.76
N LEU A 116 20.69 -14.37 7.19
CA LEU A 116 19.52 -14.42 6.31
C LEU A 116 19.22 -13.03 5.71
N LEU A 117 19.20 -11.97 6.52
CA LEU A 117 18.96 -10.62 6.06
C LEU A 117 20.05 -10.12 5.10
N GLN A 118 21.30 -10.46 5.34
CA GLN A 118 22.42 -10.12 4.45
C GLN A 118 22.31 -10.80 3.08
N SER A 119 21.84 -12.05 3.02
CA SER A 119 21.65 -12.80 1.78
C SER A 119 20.31 -12.48 1.08
N CYS A 120 19.40 -11.81 1.74
CA CYS A 120 18.06 -11.57 1.25
C CYS A 120 18.01 -10.75 -0.06
N PRO A 121 18.77 -9.65 -0.22
CA PRO A 121 18.70 -8.85 -1.44
C PRO A 121 18.95 -9.63 -2.72
N GLU A 122 19.81 -10.66 -2.66
CA GLU A 122 20.14 -11.51 -3.81
C GLU A 122 19.02 -12.48 -4.20
N LYS A 123 18.08 -12.72 -3.28
CA LYS A 123 16.95 -13.66 -3.47
C LYS A 123 15.67 -12.96 -3.91
N LEU A 124 15.62 -11.63 -3.79
CA LEU A 124 14.44 -10.87 -4.15
C LEU A 124 14.37 -10.68 -5.66
N ASP A 125 13.20 -10.93 -6.21
CA ASP A 125 12.91 -10.60 -7.60
C ASP A 125 12.56 -9.11 -7.72
N ALA A 126 13.58 -8.24 -7.49
CA ALA A 126 13.43 -6.79 -7.44
C ALA A 126 14.77 -6.07 -7.60
N ASP A 127 14.78 -4.91 -8.26
CA ASP A 127 15.89 -3.96 -8.20
C ASP A 127 15.64 -2.95 -7.08
N LEU A 128 16.21 -3.23 -5.90
CA LEU A 128 15.91 -2.53 -4.65
C LEU A 128 16.13 -1.01 -4.70
N LYS A 129 16.95 -0.52 -5.62
CA LYS A 129 17.19 0.93 -5.77
C LYS A 129 15.93 1.71 -6.20
N TYR A 130 14.91 1.02 -6.72
CA TYR A 130 13.65 1.61 -7.11
C TYR A 130 12.54 1.49 -6.06
N TYR A 131 12.84 0.90 -4.88
CA TYR A 131 11.87 0.77 -3.78
C TYR A 131 12.07 1.88 -2.75
N THR A 132 12.00 3.13 -3.23
CA THR A 132 12.14 4.34 -2.42
C THR A 132 10.81 5.03 -2.20
N THR A 133 10.74 5.87 -1.16
CA THR A 133 9.53 6.66 -0.86
C THR A 133 9.12 7.55 -2.04
N ASP A 134 10.09 8.21 -2.68
CA ASP A 134 9.81 9.11 -3.82
C ASP A 134 9.15 8.38 -4.98
N ILE A 135 9.64 7.18 -5.31
CA ILE A 135 9.07 6.40 -6.40
C ILE A 135 7.71 5.85 -6.00
N ALA A 136 7.53 5.39 -4.75
CA ALA A 136 6.24 4.96 -4.25
C ALA A 136 5.18 6.09 -4.27
N MET A 137 5.59 7.34 -4.06
CA MET A 137 4.67 8.48 -4.15
C MET A 137 4.33 8.85 -5.60
N LYS A 138 5.25 8.64 -6.54
CA LYS A 138 4.92 8.73 -7.97
C LYS A 138 3.93 7.65 -8.41
N ASP A 139 4.05 6.43 -7.89
CA ASP A 139 3.06 5.38 -8.09
C ASP A 139 1.70 5.80 -7.56
N LEU A 140 1.66 6.36 -6.36
CA LEU A 140 0.42 6.83 -5.73
C LEU A 140 -0.27 7.88 -6.60
N ASP A 141 0.50 8.80 -7.19
CA ASP A 141 -0.04 9.81 -8.09
C ASP A 141 -0.55 9.22 -9.41
N GLN A 142 0.10 8.19 -9.93
CA GLN A 142 -0.43 7.44 -11.08
C GLN A 142 -1.76 6.77 -10.74
N VAL A 143 -1.89 6.16 -9.55
CA VAL A 143 -3.16 5.59 -9.08
C VAL A 143 -4.24 6.66 -8.99
N ARG A 144 -3.93 7.83 -8.39
CA ARG A 144 -4.85 8.98 -8.35
C ARG A 144 -5.34 9.35 -9.76
N SER A 145 -4.41 9.48 -10.68
CA SER A 145 -4.70 9.88 -12.07
C SER A 145 -5.58 8.86 -12.80
N VAL A 146 -5.25 7.57 -12.70
CA VAL A 146 -6.00 6.47 -13.35
C VAL A 146 -7.40 6.34 -12.76
N LEU A 147 -7.58 6.61 -11.47
CA LEU A 147 -8.89 6.63 -10.82
C LEU A 147 -9.69 7.90 -11.13
N GLY A 148 -9.09 8.89 -11.80
CA GLY A 148 -9.76 10.12 -12.25
C GLY A 148 -9.92 11.20 -11.19
N TYR A 149 -9.18 11.12 -10.07
CA TYR A 149 -9.25 12.13 -9.01
C TYR A 149 -8.32 13.32 -9.29
N SER A 150 -8.86 14.54 -9.31
CA SER A 150 -8.09 15.77 -9.50
C SER A 150 -7.35 16.20 -8.24
N THR A 151 -7.98 16.00 -7.08
CA THR A 151 -7.44 16.33 -5.75
C THR A 151 -7.68 15.16 -4.80
N ILE A 152 -6.82 15.00 -3.80
CA ILE A 152 -6.94 13.95 -2.79
C ILE A 152 -6.63 14.49 -1.40
N ASN A 153 -7.14 13.81 -0.39
CA ASN A 153 -6.73 13.97 0.99
C ASN A 153 -5.79 12.84 1.36
N LEU A 154 -4.78 13.12 2.18
CA LEU A 154 -3.84 12.11 2.67
C LEU A 154 -4.01 11.89 4.17
N TYR A 155 -4.07 10.65 4.59
CA TYR A 155 -3.98 10.23 5.98
C TYR A 155 -2.82 9.27 6.14
N GLY A 156 -1.79 9.69 6.88
CA GLY A 156 -0.59 8.89 7.13
C GLY A 156 -0.40 8.61 8.62
N THR A 157 0.03 7.38 8.94
CA THR A 157 0.41 6.99 10.30
C THR A 157 1.88 6.57 10.34
N SER A 158 2.62 6.96 11.37
CA SER A 158 4.05 6.60 11.53
C SER A 158 4.85 6.93 10.26
N TYR A 159 5.51 5.94 9.61
CA TYR A 159 6.18 6.13 8.32
C TYR A 159 5.26 6.74 7.24
N GLY A 160 3.96 6.44 7.26
CA GLY A 160 2.99 7.02 6.33
C GLY A 160 2.92 8.56 6.39
N THR A 161 3.27 9.18 7.51
CA THR A 161 3.37 10.64 7.61
C THR A 161 4.51 11.19 6.76
N ARG A 162 5.66 10.50 6.77
CA ARG A 162 6.79 10.84 5.89
C ARG A 162 6.44 10.66 4.43
N ALA A 163 5.77 9.56 4.09
CA ALA A 163 5.31 9.33 2.73
C ALA A 163 4.35 10.43 2.27
N ALA A 164 3.38 10.83 3.11
CA ALA A 164 2.47 11.94 2.81
C ALA A 164 3.21 13.27 2.55
N LEU A 165 4.22 13.59 3.38
CA LEU A 165 5.04 14.80 3.18
C LEU A 165 5.90 14.74 1.91
N THR A 166 6.31 13.55 1.47
CA THR A 166 7.05 13.37 0.21
C THR A 166 6.14 13.54 -1.00
N TYR A 167 4.85 13.23 -0.87
CA TYR A 167 3.86 13.40 -1.93
C TYR A 167 3.54 14.88 -2.20
N LEU A 168 3.56 15.75 -1.18
CA LEU A 168 3.26 17.19 -1.27
C LEU A 168 4.36 17.98 -1.98
#